data_b18b84ff717364f1d63bdae1361f4caa
#
_entry.id   b18b84ff717364f1d63bdae1361f4caa
#
_cell.length_a   1.000
_cell.length_b   1.000
_cell.length_c   1.000
_cell.angle_alpha   90.00
_cell.angle_beta   90.00
_cell.angle_gamma   90.00
#
_symmetry.space_group_name_H-M   'P 1'
#
loop_
_entity.id
_entity.type
_entity.pdbx_description
1 polymer ?
#
loop_
_entity_poly.entity_id
_entity_poly.type
_entity_poly.pdbx_seq_one_letter_code
_entity_poly.pdbx_strand_id
1 'polypeptide(L)'
;MGYSIDNRINESLSFTSLLMELNYSSKLIPAVVLLVLGALEAFGGLYFDDKRTKNDFTIELLSLTILPTIIQPGIFFLVITLMETCLPSFQNHFITLFFGWHLAAFLLFDDLTQYGWHRFSHSNRTMWKLHRPHHIIEEMGVLVTYRNALLYYALMPGIWLSAIMVYMGMGYVYLFYLPFKLVVISLAHSETRWDRFMYKYKFLKPIAWVIERTISTPSTHFAHHGLTVEDGISHPNGNFGNLLFIWDVIFGTAKITRKYPPRFGAWNQLKETWYVQLLFPLMRSKDPASELHSIKTKNDYDPSVDYQE
;
A
#
# COMPACT_ATOMS: atom_id res chain seq x y z
N MET A 1 -39.37 -28.55 -10.95
CA MET A 1 -38.56 -27.32 -11.14
C MET A 1 -38.95 -26.33 -10.05
N GLY A 2 -38.42 -26.49 -8.86
CA GLY A 2 -38.72 -25.66 -7.70
C GLY A 2 -37.49 -25.56 -6.81
N TYR A 3 -36.41 -25.02 -7.32
CA TYR A 3 -35.37 -24.48 -6.44
C TYR A 3 -35.94 -23.18 -5.89
N SER A 4 -36.30 -23.19 -4.62
CA SER A 4 -36.88 -22.04 -3.97
C SER A 4 -35.89 -20.87 -3.96
N ILE A 5 -36.36 -19.67 -4.11
CA ILE A 5 -35.60 -18.41 -3.98
C ILE A 5 -34.81 -18.40 -2.67
N ASP A 6 -35.37 -18.98 -1.60
CA ASP A 6 -34.73 -19.12 -0.30
C ASP A 6 -33.41 -19.92 -0.31
N ASN A 7 -33.33 -21.01 -1.10
CA ASN A 7 -32.09 -21.77 -1.19
C ASN A 7 -30.97 -20.98 -1.89
N ARG A 8 -31.31 -20.21 -2.93
CA ARG A 8 -30.33 -19.36 -3.61
C ARG A 8 -29.82 -18.21 -2.71
N ILE A 9 -30.71 -17.61 -1.94
CA ILE A 9 -30.34 -16.56 -0.99
C ILE A 9 -29.43 -17.15 0.11
N ASN A 10 -29.73 -18.32 0.63
CA ASN A 10 -28.92 -18.97 1.66
C ASN A 10 -27.54 -19.43 1.12
N GLU A 11 -27.46 -19.93 -0.11
CA GLU A 11 -26.20 -20.30 -0.76
C GLU A 11 -25.33 -19.06 -1.07
N SER A 12 -25.92 -17.95 -1.54
CA SER A 12 -25.19 -16.71 -1.80
C SER A 12 -24.68 -16.06 -0.51
N LEU A 13 -25.48 -16.03 0.55
CA LEU A 13 -25.06 -15.56 1.87
C LEU A 13 -23.92 -16.41 2.44
N SER A 14 -23.96 -17.73 2.24
CA SER A 14 -22.90 -18.66 2.65
C SER A 14 -21.59 -18.39 1.87
N PHE A 15 -21.68 -18.18 0.55
CA PHE A 15 -20.50 -17.89 -0.28
C PHE A 15 -19.88 -16.53 0.07
N THR A 16 -20.70 -15.49 0.19
CA THR A 16 -20.25 -14.15 0.61
C THR A 16 -19.58 -14.20 2.00
N SER A 17 -20.19 -14.94 2.96
CA SER A 17 -19.60 -15.09 4.30
C SER A 17 -18.25 -15.80 4.26
N LEU A 18 -18.09 -16.85 3.46
CA LEU A 18 -16.83 -17.55 3.26
C LEU A 18 -15.76 -16.62 2.67
N LEU A 19 -16.08 -15.84 1.65
CA LEU A 19 -15.14 -14.90 1.04
C LEU A 19 -14.72 -13.80 2.00
N MET A 20 -15.62 -13.33 2.85
CA MET A 20 -15.31 -12.37 3.91
C MET A 20 -14.37 -12.98 4.96
N GLU A 21 -14.61 -14.23 5.37
CA GLU A 21 -13.75 -14.96 6.30
C GLU A 21 -12.35 -15.15 5.72
N LEU A 22 -12.22 -15.53 4.44
CA LEU A 22 -10.94 -15.60 3.74
C LEU A 22 -10.20 -14.25 3.75
N ASN A 23 -10.92 -13.16 3.52
CA ASN A 23 -10.34 -11.81 3.55
C ASN A 23 -9.85 -11.44 4.95
N TYR A 24 -10.54 -11.80 6.02
CA TYR A 24 -10.06 -11.55 7.39
C TYR A 24 -8.91 -12.47 7.77
N SER A 25 -9.00 -13.76 7.50
CA SER A 25 -7.98 -14.76 7.86
C SER A 25 -6.62 -14.44 7.22
N SER A 26 -6.62 -13.94 5.98
CA SER A 26 -5.40 -13.53 5.27
C SER A 26 -4.66 -12.35 5.91
N LYS A 27 -5.27 -11.64 6.85
CA LYS A 27 -4.66 -10.47 7.53
C LYS A 27 -4.03 -10.79 8.89
N LEU A 28 -4.23 -11.99 9.42
CA LEU A 28 -3.70 -12.36 10.75
C LEU A 28 -2.17 -12.35 10.79
N ILE A 29 -1.51 -12.98 9.81
CA ILE A 29 -0.04 -13.00 9.74
C ILE A 29 0.53 -11.59 9.58
N PRO A 30 0.07 -10.76 8.61
CA PRO A 30 0.52 -9.37 8.51
C PRO A 30 0.30 -8.56 9.79
N ALA A 31 -0.83 -8.74 10.47
CA ALA A 31 -1.10 -8.03 11.73
C ALA A 31 -0.08 -8.42 12.83
N VAL A 32 0.23 -9.71 12.96
CA VAL A 32 1.26 -10.17 13.91
C VAL A 32 2.64 -9.61 13.53
N VAL A 33 3.00 -9.62 12.25
CA VAL A 33 4.26 -9.04 11.77
C VAL A 33 4.35 -7.55 12.09
N LEU A 34 3.30 -6.80 11.82
CA LEU A 34 3.22 -5.36 12.14
C LEU A 34 3.39 -5.11 13.64
N LEU A 35 2.72 -5.90 14.49
CA LEU A 35 2.84 -5.79 15.94
C LEU A 35 4.27 -6.08 16.42
N VAL A 36 4.89 -7.15 15.91
CA VAL A 36 6.27 -7.53 16.28
C VAL A 36 7.26 -6.46 15.82
N LEU A 37 7.18 -6.03 14.57
CA LEU A 37 8.07 -4.99 14.03
C LEU A 37 7.85 -3.66 14.75
N GLY A 38 6.61 -3.26 14.99
CA GLY A 38 6.28 -2.05 15.74
C GLY A 38 6.82 -2.08 17.18
N ALA A 39 6.74 -3.23 17.86
CA ALA A 39 7.34 -3.43 19.18
C ALA A 39 8.87 -3.30 19.11
N LEU A 40 9.53 -3.95 18.15
CA LEU A 40 10.98 -3.85 17.97
C LEU A 40 11.44 -2.41 17.72
N GLU A 41 10.72 -1.67 16.90
CA GLU A 41 10.99 -0.26 16.62
C GLU A 41 10.76 0.62 17.86
N ALA A 42 9.69 0.36 18.64
CA ALA A 42 9.43 1.04 19.90
C ALA A 42 10.52 0.77 20.94
N PHE A 43 10.94 -0.49 21.11
CA PHE A 43 12.08 -0.83 21.99
C PHE A 43 13.39 -0.22 21.51
N GLY A 44 13.56 -0.01 20.20
CA GLY A 44 14.66 0.75 19.60
C GLY A 44 14.59 2.26 19.83
N GLY A 45 13.50 2.77 20.41
CA GLY A 45 13.30 4.19 20.74
C GLY A 45 12.67 5.02 19.63
N LEU A 46 12.33 4.43 18.46
CA LEU A 46 11.86 5.16 17.28
C LEU A 46 10.63 6.05 17.54
N TYR A 47 9.69 5.63 18.37
CA TYR A 47 8.42 6.32 18.54
C TYR A 47 8.41 7.31 19.74
N PHE A 48 9.56 7.57 20.35
CA PHE A 48 9.65 8.34 21.59
C PHE A 48 10.43 9.65 21.43
N ASP A 49 10.79 10.03 20.19
CA ASP A 49 11.42 11.30 19.91
C ASP A 49 10.39 12.39 19.52
N ASP A 50 10.83 13.64 19.47
CA ASP A 50 9.97 14.81 19.24
C ASP A 50 9.54 14.98 17.76
N LYS A 51 9.99 14.12 16.85
CA LYS A 51 9.66 14.24 15.42
C LYS A 51 8.26 13.73 15.10
N ARG A 52 7.75 12.76 15.87
CA ARG A 52 6.38 12.26 15.74
C ARG A 52 5.41 13.00 16.65
N THR A 53 4.35 13.51 16.07
CA THR A 53 3.28 14.21 16.79
C THR A 53 2.13 13.27 17.14
N LYS A 54 1.25 13.71 18.06
CA LYS A 54 -0.02 13.00 18.33
C LYS A 54 -0.88 12.85 17.07
N ASN A 55 -0.83 13.85 16.17
CA ASN A 55 -1.49 13.77 14.87
C ASN A 55 -0.98 12.60 14.02
N ASP A 56 0.33 12.40 13.98
CA ASP A 56 0.95 11.32 13.20
C ASP A 56 0.50 9.95 13.71
N PHE A 57 0.57 9.72 15.02
CA PHE A 57 0.05 8.49 15.63
C PHE A 57 -1.43 8.26 15.36
N THR A 58 -2.25 9.33 15.40
CA THR A 58 -3.68 9.21 15.14
C THR A 58 -3.95 8.78 13.69
N ILE A 59 -3.25 9.37 12.71
CA ILE A 59 -3.41 8.99 11.29
C ILE A 59 -2.97 7.53 11.09
N GLU A 60 -1.81 7.16 11.62
CA GLU A 60 -1.24 5.82 11.50
C GLU A 60 -2.18 4.77 12.09
N LEU A 61 -2.66 4.97 13.32
CA LEU A 61 -3.58 4.05 13.99
C LEU A 61 -4.91 3.92 13.25
N LEU A 62 -5.49 5.04 12.81
CA LEU A 62 -6.75 5.04 12.06
C LEU A 62 -6.59 4.38 10.70
N SER A 63 -5.49 4.64 9.98
CA SER A 63 -5.21 4.01 8.68
C SER A 63 -5.01 2.51 8.81
N LEU A 64 -4.23 2.07 9.81
CA LEU A 64 -4.00 0.65 10.12
C LEU A 64 -5.30 -0.08 10.53
N THR A 65 -6.28 0.63 11.06
CA THR A 65 -7.55 0.04 11.51
C THR A 65 -8.62 0.10 10.41
N ILE A 66 -8.88 1.29 9.86
CA ILE A 66 -10.03 1.52 8.95
C ILE A 66 -9.83 0.81 7.60
N LEU A 67 -8.61 0.80 7.06
CA LEU A 67 -8.36 0.13 5.78
C LEU A 67 -8.70 -1.36 5.81
N PRO A 68 -8.13 -2.17 6.71
CA PRO A 68 -8.36 -3.61 6.71
C PRO A 68 -9.73 -4.03 7.27
N THR A 69 -10.40 -3.18 8.07
CA THR A 69 -11.67 -3.56 8.72
C THR A 69 -12.90 -2.96 8.05
N ILE A 70 -12.77 -1.86 7.33
CA ILE A 70 -13.91 -1.16 6.72
C ILE A 70 -13.75 -1.04 5.21
N ILE A 71 -12.67 -0.39 4.73
CA ILE A 71 -12.53 -0.06 3.31
C ILE A 71 -12.42 -1.32 2.45
N GLN A 72 -11.45 -2.17 2.75
CA GLN A 72 -11.22 -3.37 1.96
C GLN A 72 -12.38 -4.37 2.04
N PRO A 73 -12.92 -4.73 3.21
CA PRO A 73 -14.12 -5.57 3.29
C PRO A 73 -15.33 -4.96 2.60
N GLY A 74 -15.52 -3.64 2.72
CA GLY A 74 -16.64 -2.94 2.05
C GLY A 74 -16.54 -3.04 0.52
N ILE A 75 -15.34 -2.88 -0.05
CA ILE A 75 -15.11 -3.07 -1.49
C ILE A 75 -15.39 -4.53 -1.89
N PHE A 76 -14.88 -5.50 -1.12
CA PHE A 76 -15.12 -6.93 -1.39
C PHE A 76 -16.61 -7.24 -1.36
N PHE A 77 -17.33 -6.81 -0.32
CA PHE A 77 -18.78 -6.99 -0.23
C PHE A 77 -19.51 -6.39 -1.43
N LEU A 78 -19.19 -5.13 -1.79
CA LEU A 78 -19.82 -4.46 -2.92
C LEU A 78 -19.55 -5.17 -4.25
N VAL A 79 -18.29 -5.52 -4.51
CA VAL A 79 -17.89 -6.20 -5.75
C VAL A 79 -18.55 -7.57 -5.86
N ILE A 80 -18.53 -8.36 -4.79
CA ILE A 80 -19.12 -9.71 -4.78
C ILE A 80 -20.64 -9.61 -5.04
N THR A 81 -21.33 -8.71 -4.35
CA THR A 81 -22.78 -8.51 -4.55
C THR A 81 -23.11 -8.09 -5.99
N LEU A 82 -22.31 -7.17 -6.57
CA LEU A 82 -22.48 -6.76 -7.97
C LEU A 82 -22.20 -7.91 -8.94
N MET A 83 -21.16 -8.69 -8.71
CA MET A 83 -20.80 -9.83 -9.57
C MET A 83 -21.85 -10.95 -9.49
N GLU A 84 -22.35 -11.26 -8.29
CA GLU A 84 -23.45 -12.24 -8.11
C GLU A 84 -24.72 -11.82 -8.85
N THR A 85 -25.00 -10.51 -8.88
CA THR A 85 -26.19 -9.98 -9.54
C THR A 85 -26.06 -9.89 -11.05
N CYS A 86 -24.93 -9.35 -11.52
CA CYS A 86 -24.73 -9.00 -12.93
C CYS A 86 -24.03 -10.12 -13.75
N LEU A 87 -23.17 -10.90 -13.11
CA LEU A 87 -22.30 -11.89 -13.77
C LEU A 87 -22.22 -13.22 -12.98
N PRO A 88 -23.37 -13.84 -12.62
CA PRO A 88 -23.38 -15.06 -11.78
C PRO A 88 -22.66 -16.24 -12.43
N SER A 89 -22.61 -16.31 -13.76
CA SER A 89 -21.88 -17.38 -14.50
C SER A 89 -20.37 -17.35 -14.34
N PHE A 90 -19.80 -16.25 -13.85
CA PHE A 90 -18.37 -16.12 -13.58
C PHE A 90 -17.97 -16.58 -12.17
N GLN A 91 -18.94 -16.89 -11.29
CA GLN A 91 -18.64 -17.42 -9.96
C GLN A 91 -17.83 -18.72 -10.07
N ASN A 92 -16.67 -18.75 -9.43
CA ASN A 92 -15.74 -19.90 -9.47
C ASN A 92 -15.30 -20.35 -10.87
N HIS A 93 -15.48 -19.51 -11.90
CA HIS A 93 -15.21 -19.87 -13.29
C HIS A 93 -13.77 -20.37 -13.53
N PHE A 94 -12.82 -19.84 -12.81
CA PHE A 94 -11.40 -20.18 -12.93
C PHE A 94 -10.87 -21.10 -11.82
N ILE A 95 -11.73 -21.64 -10.96
CA ILE A 95 -11.30 -22.42 -9.79
C ILE A 95 -10.40 -23.62 -10.12
N THR A 96 -10.54 -24.18 -11.31
CA THR A 96 -9.78 -25.37 -11.77
C THR A 96 -8.44 -25.01 -12.43
N LEU A 97 -8.14 -23.72 -12.62
CA LEU A 97 -6.87 -23.34 -13.22
C LEU A 97 -5.71 -23.64 -12.27
N PHE A 98 -4.55 -23.93 -12.87
CA PHE A 98 -3.32 -24.16 -12.12
C PHE A 98 -2.94 -22.95 -11.25
N PHE A 99 -2.46 -23.23 -10.03
CA PHE A 99 -2.04 -22.23 -9.03
C PHE A 99 -1.18 -21.10 -9.63
N GLY A 100 -0.24 -21.43 -10.50
CA GLY A 100 0.66 -20.45 -11.12
C GLY A 100 -0.07 -19.40 -11.97
N TRP A 101 -1.17 -19.75 -12.64
CA TRP A 101 -1.97 -18.78 -13.39
C TRP A 101 -2.74 -17.84 -12.48
N HIS A 102 -3.27 -18.35 -11.36
CA HIS A 102 -3.88 -17.48 -10.33
C HIS A 102 -2.86 -16.51 -9.75
N LEU A 103 -1.66 -17.01 -9.42
CA LEU A 103 -0.59 -16.15 -8.89
C LEU A 103 -0.18 -15.09 -9.92
N ALA A 104 0.00 -15.47 -11.19
CA ALA A 104 0.31 -14.52 -12.27
C ALA A 104 -0.79 -13.46 -12.41
N ALA A 105 -2.07 -13.84 -12.28
CA ALA A 105 -3.17 -12.89 -12.30
C ALA A 105 -3.06 -11.87 -11.15
N PHE A 106 -2.79 -12.28 -9.92
CA PHE A 106 -2.58 -11.34 -8.81
C PHE A 106 -1.36 -10.44 -9.02
N LEU A 107 -0.25 -10.98 -9.53
CA LEU A 107 0.93 -10.16 -9.84
C LEU A 107 0.65 -9.13 -10.93
N LEU A 108 -0.18 -9.44 -11.93
CA LEU A 108 -0.52 -8.52 -13.01
C LEU A 108 -1.65 -7.56 -12.63
N PHE A 109 -2.74 -8.05 -12.05
CA PHE A 109 -3.94 -7.25 -11.84
C PHE A 109 -4.01 -6.56 -10.47
N ASP A 110 -3.27 -7.03 -9.47
CA ASP A 110 -3.15 -6.34 -8.20
C ASP A 110 -1.79 -5.63 -8.05
N ASP A 111 -0.68 -6.31 -8.13
CA ASP A 111 0.63 -5.71 -7.80
C ASP A 111 1.12 -4.74 -8.89
N LEU A 112 1.05 -5.10 -10.17
CA LEU A 112 1.40 -4.18 -11.26
C LEU A 112 0.46 -2.96 -11.30
N THR A 113 -0.85 -3.16 -11.07
CA THR A 113 -1.77 -2.02 -11.00
C THR A 113 -1.50 -1.14 -9.79
N GLN A 114 -1.06 -1.70 -8.67
CA GLN A 114 -0.62 -0.93 -7.51
C GLN A 114 0.65 -0.12 -7.80
N TYR A 115 1.63 -0.69 -8.50
CA TYR A 115 2.79 0.06 -9.01
C TYR A 115 2.34 1.24 -9.88
N GLY A 116 1.45 1.00 -10.86
CA GLY A 116 0.90 2.03 -11.73
C GLY A 116 0.13 3.11 -10.97
N TRP A 117 -0.69 2.71 -9.99
CA TRP A 117 -1.43 3.61 -9.11
C TRP A 117 -0.50 4.48 -8.26
N HIS A 118 0.55 3.90 -7.69
CA HIS A 118 1.55 4.61 -6.91
C HIS A 118 2.31 5.63 -7.77
N ARG A 119 2.82 5.20 -8.94
CA ARG A 119 3.46 6.09 -9.91
C ARG A 119 2.54 7.21 -10.38
N PHE A 120 1.26 6.91 -10.66
CA PHE A 120 0.25 7.91 -11.03
C PHE A 120 0.02 8.91 -9.90
N SER A 121 0.06 8.47 -8.64
CA SER A 121 -0.09 9.36 -7.48
C SER A 121 1.04 10.37 -7.36
N HIS A 122 2.24 10.04 -7.83
CA HIS A 122 3.38 10.95 -7.89
C HIS A 122 3.39 11.86 -9.12
N SER A 123 2.66 11.53 -10.17
CA SER A 123 2.59 12.33 -11.41
C SER A 123 1.31 13.15 -11.54
N ASN A 124 0.32 12.93 -10.68
CA ASN A 124 -0.96 13.64 -10.72
C ASN A 124 -1.23 14.34 -9.39
N ARG A 125 -1.34 15.66 -9.41
CA ARG A 125 -1.49 16.47 -8.20
C ARG A 125 -2.70 16.12 -7.33
N THR A 126 -3.84 15.76 -7.93
CA THR A 126 -5.02 15.38 -7.14
C THR A 126 -4.77 14.06 -6.43
N MET A 127 -4.14 13.11 -7.10
CA MET A 127 -3.75 11.82 -6.51
C MET A 127 -2.64 12.00 -5.49
N TRP A 128 -1.68 12.90 -5.74
CA TRP A 128 -0.68 13.26 -4.75
C TRP A 128 -1.30 13.74 -3.43
N LYS A 129 -2.33 14.57 -3.46
CA LYS A 129 -3.04 15.02 -2.25
C LYS A 129 -3.60 13.87 -1.41
N LEU A 130 -4.01 12.77 -2.06
CA LEU A 130 -4.47 11.57 -1.37
C LEU A 130 -3.32 10.73 -0.83
N HIS A 131 -2.16 10.77 -1.49
CA HIS A 131 -0.96 10.00 -1.15
C HIS A 131 0.01 10.78 -0.24
N ARG A 132 -0.04 12.11 -0.28
CA ARG A 132 0.80 13.02 0.49
C ARG A 132 0.91 12.68 2.00
N PRO A 133 -0.14 12.25 2.72
CA PRO A 133 0.00 11.86 4.13
C PRO A 133 1.08 10.80 4.36
N HIS A 134 1.35 9.96 3.37
CA HIS A 134 2.38 8.93 3.41
C HIS A 134 3.80 9.50 3.32
N HIS A 135 3.98 10.58 2.57
CA HIS A 135 5.30 11.17 2.30
C HIS A 135 5.72 12.29 3.24
N ILE A 136 4.80 12.95 3.94
CA ILE A 136 5.15 14.09 4.80
C ILE A 136 5.72 13.70 6.17
N ILE A 137 5.89 12.42 6.43
CA ILE A 137 6.47 11.91 7.67
C ILE A 137 7.99 12.05 7.65
N GLU A 138 8.56 12.53 8.74
CA GLU A 138 10.01 12.75 8.87
C GLU A 138 10.77 11.53 9.40
N GLU A 139 10.05 10.47 9.76
CA GLU A 139 10.61 9.21 10.25
C GLU A 139 9.90 8.01 9.63
N MET A 140 10.68 7.08 9.11
CA MET A 140 10.16 5.82 8.61
C MET A 140 9.85 4.87 9.78
N GLY A 141 9.07 3.86 9.51
CA GLY A 141 8.70 2.80 10.43
C GLY A 141 7.45 2.06 9.95
N VAL A 142 7.16 0.89 10.53
CA VAL A 142 6.06 0.05 10.04
C VAL A 142 4.68 0.70 10.18
N LEU A 143 4.50 1.64 11.10
CA LEU A 143 3.23 2.36 11.26
C LEU A 143 2.89 3.23 10.05
N VAL A 144 3.90 3.66 9.28
CA VAL A 144 3.73 4.46 8.05
C VAL A 144 3.11 3.66 6.91
N THR A 145 3.19 2.33 6.94
CA THR A 145 2.81 1.41 5.86
C THR A 145 1.45 1.73 5.22
N TYR A 146 0.45 2.07 6.01
CA TYR A 146 -0.93 2.34 5.53
C TYR A 146 -1.35 3.81 5.66
N ARG A 147 -0.42 4.70 5.93
CA ARG A 147 -0.68 6.13 6.13
C ARG A 147 -1.01 6.83 4.81
N ASN A 148 -2.29 6.90 4.44
CA ASN A 148 -2.81 7.60 3.26
C ASN A 148 -4.19 8.20 3.58
N ALA A 149 -4.71 9.09 2.73
CA ALA A 149 -6.11 9.43 2.78
C ALA A 149 -6.97 8.18 2.48
N LEU A 150 -8.11 8.03 3.15
CA LEU A 150 -8.96 6.83 2.97
C LEU A 150 -9.42 6.66 1.52
N LEU A 151 -9.68 7.77 0.83
CA LEU A 151 -10.08 7.75 -0.57
C LEU A 151 -8.98 7.21 -1.50
N TYR A 152 -7.70 7.34 -1.14
CA TYR A 152 -6.60 6.72 -1.89
C TYR A 152 -6.81 5.22 -2.05
N TYR A 153 -7.15 4.54 -0.96
CA TYR A 153 -7.40 3.09 -0.94
C TYR A 153 -8.75 2.71 -1.54
N ALA A 154 -9.78 3.53 -1.30
CA ALA A 154 -11.09 3.30 -1.88
C ALA A 154 -11.08 3.34 -3.42
N LEU A 155 -10.17 4.13 -4.01
CA LEU A 155 -9.98 4.24 -5.46
C LEU A 155 -8.90 3.31 -6.02
N MET A 156 -8.12 2.60 -5.17
CA MET A 156 -6.99 1.76 -5.62
C MET A 156 -7.48 0.56 -6.44
N PRO A 157 -7.14 0.48 -7.75
CA PRO A 157 -7.70 -0.54 -8.64
C PRO A 157 -7.38 -1.96 -8.20
N GLY A 158 -6.20 -2.22 -7.64
CA GLY A 158 -5.78 -3.55 -7.20
C GLY A 158 -6.73 -4.19 -6.17
N ILE A 159 -7.34 -3.40 -5.26
CA ILE A 159 -8.30 -3.93 -4.28
C ILE A 159 -9.58 -4.42 -4.97
N TRP A 160 -10.09 -3.66 -5.95
CA TRP A 160 -11.29 -4.01 -6.72
C TRP A 160 -11.05 -5.24 -7.60
N LEU A 161 -9.91 -5.28 -8.30
CA LEU A 161 -9.53 -6.41 -9.14
C LEU A 161 -9.28 -7.67 -8.32
N SER A 162 -8.68 -7.54 -7.13
CA SER A 162 -8.53 -8.67 -6.20
C SER A 162 -9.88 -9.26 -5.78
N ALA A 163 -10.87 -8.43 -5.47
CA ALA A 163 -12.21 -8.89 -5.13
C ALA A 163 -12.89 -9.63 -6.30
N ILE A 164 -12.74 -9.12 -7.54
CA ILE A 164 -13.22 -9.79 -8.76
C ILE A 164 -12.53 -11.14 -8.93
N MET A 165 -11.21 -11.21 -8.82
CA MET A 165 -10.46 -12.46 -8.97
C MET A 165 -10.86 -13.51 -7.91
N VAL A 166 -11.07 -13.07 -6.66
CA VAL A 166 -11.53 -13.95 -5.59
C VAL A 166 -12.93 -14.49 -5.90
N TYR A 167 -13.87 -13.66 -6.37
CA TYR A 167 -15.19 -14.12 -6.84
C TYR A 167 -15.09 -15.15 -7.96
N MET A 168 -14.15 -14.96 -8.90
CA MET A 168 -13.93 -15.84 -10.03
C MET A 168 -13.25 -17.18 -9.67
N GLY A 169 -12.98 -17.45 -8.38
CA GLY A 169 -12.46 -18.72 -7.89
C GLY A 169 -10.96 -18.73 -7.54
N MET A 170 -10.30 -17.56 -7.49
CA MET A 170 -8.86 -17.48 -7.18
C MET A 170 -8.60 -17.24 -5.67
N GLY A 171 -9.62 -17.38 -4.80
CA GLY A 171 -9.55 -17.10 -3.36
C GLY A 171 -8.50 -17.90 -2.62
N TYR A 172 -8.24 -19.16 -3.04
CA TYR A 172 -7.21 -20.00 -2.44
C TYR A 172 -5.80 -19.35 -2.57
N VAL A 173 -5.46 -18.83 -3.76
CA VAL A 173 -4.17 -18.17 -3.97
C VAL A 173 -4.09 -16.84 -3.20
N TYR A 174 -5.21 -16.12 -3.11
CA TYR A 174 -5.31 -14.88 -2.33
C TYR A 174 -4.91 -15.04 -0.86
N LEU A 175 -5.24 -16.21 -0.25
CA LEU A 175 -4.85 -16.52 1.13
C LEU A 175 -3.34 -16.54 1.37
N PHE A 176 -2.55 -16.85 0.37
CA PHE A 176 -1.08 -16.86 0.45
C PHE A 176 -0.47 -15.57 -0.09
N TYR A 177 -1.02 -15.07 -1.19
CA TYR A 177 -0.54 -13.89 -1.86
C TYR A 177 -0.66 -12.63 -0.99
N LEU A 178 -1.86 -12.38 -0.42
CA LEU A 178 -2.08 -11.17 0.38
C LEU A 178 -1.21 -11.10 1.63
N PRO A 179 -1.10 -12.14 2.49
CA PRO A 179 -0.18 -12.12 3.62
C PRO A 179 1.27 -11.87 3.20
N PHE A 180 1.75 -12.54 2.16
CA PHE A 180 3.10 -12.33 1.66
C PHE A 180 3.32 -10.89 1.21
N LYS A 181 2.40 -10.32 0.42
CA LYS A 181 2.42 -8.94 -0.03
C LYS A 181 2.49 -7.96 1.14
N LEU A 182 1.59 -8.10 2.12
CA LEU A 182 1.52 -7.18 3.26
C LEU A 182 2.77 -7.29 4.17
N VAL A 183 3.34 -8.49 4.33
CA VAL A 183 4.59 -8.68 5.06
C VAL A 183 5.75 -7.97 4.36
N VAL A 184 5.90 -8.12 3.04
CA VAL A 184 6.97 -7.45 2.28
C VAL A 184 6.83 -5.93 2.36
N ILE A 185 5.60 -5.40 2.19
CA ILE A 185 5.34 -3.96 2.30
C ILE A 185 5.71 -3.44 3.70
N SER A 186 5.32 -4.16 4.77
CA SER A 186 5.66 -3.79 6.16
C SER A 186 7.17 -3.82 6.39
N LEU A 187 7.86 -4.84 5.91
CA LEU A 187 9.31 -4.96 5.99
C LEU A 187 10.03 -3.87 5.21
N ALA A 188 9.49 -3.42 4.08
CA ALA A 188 10.05 -2.33 3.29
C ALA A 188 9.98 -0.97 4.02
N HIS A 189 8.98 -0.77 4.88
CA HIS A 189 8.82 0.43 5.71
C HIS A 189 9.59 0.36 7.04
N SER A 190 10.08 -0.84 7.44
CA SER A 190 10.62 -1.04 8.78
C SER A 190 11.97 -0.37 9.00
N GLU A 191 12.09 0.40 10.08
CA GLU A 191 13.35 1.01 10.54
C GLU A 191 14.34 -0.03 11.08
N THR A 192 13.97 -1.30 11.22
CA THR A 192 14.93 -2.39 11.51
C THR A 192 16.00 -2.53 10.43
N ARG A 193 15.71 -1.98 9.21
CA ARG A 193 16.65 -1.98 8.06
C ARG A 193 17.32 -3.33 7.86
N TRP A 194 16.50 -4.38 7.86
CA TRP A 194 16.93 -5.79 7.80
C TRP A 194 17.84 -6.10 6.60
N ASP A 195 17.69 -5.37 5.49
CA ASP A 195 18.51 -5.51 4.27
C ASP A 195 19.96 -5.07 4.48
N ARG A 196 20.24 -4.23 5.51
CA ARG A 196 21.61 -3.84 5.89
C ARG A 196 22.49 -5.05 6.19
N PHE A 197 21.91 -6.10 6.78
CA PHE A 197 22.61 -7.35 7.05
C PHE A 197 23.16 -7.98 5.75
N MET A 198 22.37 -8.00 4.67
CA MET A 198 22.77 -8.56 3.39
C MET A 198 23.90 -7.75 2.72
N TYR A 199 23.94 -6.45 2.95
CA TYR A 199 24.97 -5.58 2.39
C TYR A 199 26.30 -5.67 3.14
N LYS A 200 26.27 -6.01 4.44
CA LYS A 200 27.42 -6.13 5.31
C LYS A 200 28.33 -7.29 4.92
N TYR A 201 27.77 -8.46 4.59
CA TYR A 201 28.52 -9.69 4.37
C TYR A 201 28.73 -9.96 2.86
N LYS A 202 30.01 -10.14 2.46
CA LYS A 202 30.37 -10.32 1.04
C LYS A 202 29.69 -11.54 0.40
N PHE A 203 29.52 -12.64 1.15
CA PHE A 203 28.89 -13.87 0.65
C PHE A 203 27.38 -13.73 0.40
N LEU A 204 26.71 -12.74 1.02
CA LEU A 204 25.29 -12.44 0.80
C LEU A 204 25.04 -11.49 -0.38
N LYS A 205 26.08 -10.89 -0.98
CA LYS A 205 25.91 -9.95 -2.08
C LYS A 205 25.12 -10.49 -3.28
N PRO A 206 25.30 -11.77 -3.74
CA PRO A 206 24.49 -12.31 -4.83
C PRO A 206 23.00 -12.41 -4.44
N ILE A 207 22.71 -12.81 -3.20
CA ILE A 207 21.34 -12.88 -2.67
C ILE A 207 20.73 -11.48 -2.58
N ALA A 208 21.48 -10.52 -2.03
CA ALA A 208 21.07 -9.11 -1.98
C ALA A 208 20.76 -8.56 -3.36
N TRP A 209 21.58 -8.89 -4.37
CA TRP A 209 21.39 -8.46 -5.76
C TRP A 209 20.06 -8.96 -6.36
N VAL A 210 19.68 -10.18 -6.06
CA VAL A 210 18.39 -10.76 -6.50
C VAL A 210 17.23 -10.11 -5.75
N ILE A 211 17.31 -10.06 -4.42
CA ILE A 211 16.22 -9.55 -3.55
C ILE A 211 15.91 -8.09 -3.88
N GLU A 212 16.92 -7.21 -3.92
CA GLU A 212 16.75 -5.77 -4.14
C GLU A 212 16.25 -5.41 -5.55
N ARG A 213 16.19 -6.38 -6.49
CA ARG A 213 15.63 -6.23 -7.84
C ARG A 213 14.30 -6.92 -8.01
N THR A 214 13.92 -7.78 -7.06
CA THR A 214 12.68 -8.55 -7.13
C THR A 214 11.60 -7.99 -6.23
N ILE A 215 11.94 -7.70 -4.96
CA ILE A 215 10.99 -7.19 -3.98
C ILE A 215 11.47 -5.86 -3.39
N SER A 216 10.52 -5.08 -2.86
CA SER A 216 10.85 -3.84 -2.16
C SER A 216 11.58 -4.14 -0.84
N THR A 217 12.65 -3.36 -0.59
CA THR A 217 13.47 -3.44 0.60
C THR A 217 13.52 -2.08 1.31
N PRO A 218 13.92 -2.01 2.59
CA PRO A 218 14.06 -0.72 3.25
C PRO A 218 14.94 0.27 2.48
N SER A 219 16.07 -0.16 1.92
CA SER A 219 16.97 0.76 1.19
C SER A 219 16.36 1.32 -0.09
N THR A 220 15.55 0.53 -0.81
CA THR A 220 14.86 1.00 -2.03
C THR A 220 13.66 1.87 -1.71
N HIS A 221 12.87 1.46 -0.72
CA HIS A 221 11.64 2.19 -0.34
C HIS A 221 11.94 3.48 0.45
N PHE A 222 12.94 3.47 1.32
CA PHE A 222 13.41 4.68 2.02
C PHE A 222 13.96 5.71 1.04
N ALA A 223 14.65 5.27 -0.03
CA ALA A 223 15.08 6.18 -1.08
C ALA A 223 13.89 6.89 -1.75
N HIS A 224 12.75 6.19 -1.91
CA HIS A 224 11.51 6.76 -2.40
C HIS A 224 10.92 7.84 -1.44
N HIS A 225 11.04 7.67 -0.14
CA HIS A 225 10.61 8.63 0.88
C HIS A 225 11.62 9.73 1.21
N GLY A 226 12.79 9.71 0.56
CA GLY A 226 13.84 10.67 0.85
C GLY A 226 13.47 12.10 0.46
N LEU A 227 13.89 13.08 1.27
CA LEU A 227 13.48 14.47 1.16
C LEU A 227 14.05 15.17 -0.09
N THR A 228 15.30 14.88 -0.49
CA THR A 228 15.97 15.60 -1.59
C THR A 228 16.86 14.67 -2.41
N VAL A 229 16.83 14.85 -3.74
CA VAL A 229 17.69 14.10 -4.66
C VAL A 229 19.18 14.47 -4.57
N GLU A 230 19.50 15.60 -3.98
CA GLU A 230 20.86 16.12 -3.81
C GLU A 230 21.74 15.26 -2.91
N ASP A 231 21.14 14.46 -2.01
CA ASP A 231 21.86 13.52 -1.16
C ASP A 231 22.47 12.33 -1.95
N GLY A 232 22.15 12.21 -3.25
CA GLY A 232 22.59 11.14 -4.13
C GLY A 232 21.95 9.77 -3.86
N ILE A 233 21.11 9.65 -2.82
CA ILE A 233 20.45 8.42 -2.36
C ILE A 233 18.97 8.46 -2.69
N SER A 234 18.29 9.54 -2.29
CA SER A 234 16.84 9.71 -2.44
C SER A 234 16.37 9.63 -3.88
N HIS A 235 15.16 9.11 -4.08
CA HIS A 235 14.56 8.94 -5.40
C HIS A 235 13.03 9.06 -5.33
N PRO A 236 12.48 10.21 -4.92
CA PRO A 236 11.06 10.39 -4.66
C PRO A 236 10.17 10.18 -5.89
N ASN A 237 10.70 10.38 -7.09
CA ASN A 237 10.01 10.11 -8.36
C ASN A 237 10.41 8.78 -9.01
N GLY A 238 10.62 7.75 -8.20
CA GLY A 238 10.92 6.39 -8.62
C GLY A 238 10.83 5.44 -7.44
N ASN A 239 11.20 4.18 -7.63
CA ASN A 239 11.10 3.13 -6.62
C ASN A 239 9.65 2.96 -6.11
N PHE A 240 8.68 2.93 -7.04
CA PHE A 240 7.24 2.88 -6.75
C PHE A 240 6.72 1.49 -6.38
N GLY A 241 7.50 0.43 -6.59
CA GLY A 241 7.09 -0.95 -6.29
C GLY A 241 6.85 -1.14 -4.78
N ASN A 242 5.69 -1.73 -4.43
CA ASN A 242 5.35 -2.02 -3.05
C ASN A 242 5.69 -3.47 -2.66
N LEU A 243 5.18 -4.46 -3.40
CA LEU A 243 5.60 -5.86 -3.25
C LEU A 243 6.77 -6.15 -4.18
N LEU A 244 6.53 -6.14 -5.51
CA LEU A 244 7.55 -6.43 -6.49
C LEU A 244 8.25 -5.15 -6.97
N PHE A 245 9.52 -5.02 -6.62
CA PHE A 245 10.42 -3.97 -7.10
C PHE A 245 10.85 -4.21 -8.56
N ILE A 246 10.60 -5.41 -9.08
CA ILE A 246 10.91 -5.75 -10.48
C ILE A 246 10.19 -4.84 -11.48
N TRP A 247 9.02 -4.28 -11.12
CA TRP A 247 8.33 -3.30 -11.96
C TRP A 247 9.16 -2.04 -12.16
N ASP A 248 9.81 -1.53 -11.10
CA ASP A 248 10.72 -0.40 -11.22
C ASP A 248 11.90 -0.72 -12.13
N VAL A 249 12.44 -1.93 -12.03
CA VAL A 249 13.53 -2.37 -12.90
C VAL A 249 13.09 -2.44 -14.37
N ILE A 250 11.91 -3.02 -14.63
CA ILE A 250 11.36 -3.17 -15.99
C ILE A 250 11.02 -1.82 -16.61
N PHE A 251 10.41 -0.92 -15.84
CA PHE A 251 9.96 0.40 -16.33
C PHE A 251 11.00 1.51 -16.17
N GLY A 252 12.22 1.19 -15.70
CA GLY A 252 13.34 2.13 -15.63
C GLY A 252 13.20 3.18 -14.52
N THR A 253 12.40 2.94 -13.50
CA THR A 253 12.19 3.83 -12.33
C THR A 253 13.01 3.38 -11.11
N ALA A 254 13.82 2.33 -11.22
CA ALA A 254 14.63 1.79 -10.14
C ALA A 254 15.89 2.60 -9.87
N LYS A 255 16.15 2.96 -8.59
CA LYS A 255 17.43 3.45 -8.09
C LYS A 255 17.85 2.61 -6.88
N ILE A 256 18.92 1.87 -6.99
CA ILE A 256 19.44 0.96 -5.96
C ILE A 256 20.81 1.46 -5.49
N THR A 257 20.86 2.09 -4.33
CA THR A 257 22.09 2.64 -3.74
C THR A 257 22.64 1.81 -2.60
N ARG A 258 21.84 0.91 -2.01
CA ARG A 258 22.13 0.16 -0.77
C ARG A 258 22.43 1.08 0.42
N LYS A 259 21.96 2.32 0.35
CA LYS A 259 22.11 3.35 1.38
C LYS A 259 20.73 3.86 1.77
N TYR A 260 20.66 4.61 2.85
CA TYR A 260 19.43 5.19 3.37
C TYR A 260 19.53 6.70 3.36
N PRO A 261 18.47 7.43 2.94
CA PRO A 261 18.44 8.88 2.99
C PRO A 261 18.70 9.40 4.41
N PRO A 262 19.38 10.53 4.55
CA PRO A 262 19.61 11.16 5.84
C PRO A 262 18.35 11.85 6.39
N ARG A 263 17.40 12.21 5.51
CA ARG A 263 16.16 12.91 5.86
C ARG A 263 15.02 12.40 5.00
N PHE A 264 13.82 12.36 5.61
CA PHE A 264 12.56 11.98 4.99
C PHE A 264 11.58 13.14 5.02
N GLY A 265 10.50 13.03 4.24
CA GLY A 265 9.44 14.02 4.18
C GLY A 265 9.26 14.60 2.79
N ALA A 266 8.47 15.67 2.71
CA ALA A 266 8.27 16.45 1.50
C ALA A 266 8.49 17.94 1.79
N TRP A 267 9.10 18.67 0.85
CA TRP A 267 9.41 20.09 1.01
C TRP A 267 8.15 20.94 1.12
N ASN A 268 8.26 22.05 1.89
CA ASN A 268 7.23 23.08 2.01
C ASN A 268 5.82 22.58 2.34
N GLN A 269 5.73 21.40 3.01
CA GLN A 269 4.45 20.81 3.34
C GLN A 269 3.98 21.26 4.73
N LEU A 270 2.84 21.95 4.77
CA LEU A 270 2.17 22.29 6.03
C LEU A 270 1.68 21.00 6.72
N LYS A 271 1.98 20.88 8.02
CA LYS A 271 1.47 19.79 8.86
C LYS A 271 -0.01 20.04 9.17
N GLU A 272 -0.87 19.34 8.46
CA GLU A 272 -2.31 19.42 8.64
C GLU A 272 -2.79 18.53 9.80
N THR A 273 -4.00 18.83 10.29
CA THR A 273 -4.65 17.96 11.29
C THR A 273 -4.94 16.56 10.71
N TRP A 274 -4.99 15.57 11.59
CA TRP A 274 -5.20 14.18 11.19
C TRP A 274 -6.46 13.97 10.33
N TYR A 275 -7.57 14.64 10.66
CA TYR A 275 -8.83 14.49 9.93
C TYR A 275 -8.78 15.14 8.53
N VAL A 276 -8.04 16.23 8.34
CA VAL A 276 -7.84 16.84 7.02
C VAL A 276 -7.02 15.88 6.14
N GLN A 277 -5.95 15.32 6.67
CA GLN A 277 -5.10 14.39 5.92
C GLN A 277 -5.84 13.09 5.57
N LEU A 278 -6.54 12.50 6.55
CA LEU A 278 -7.17 11.19 6.39
C LEU A 278 -8.44 11.23 5.55
N LEU A 279 -9.25 12.30 5.72
CA LEU A 279 -10.59 12.41 5.13
C LEU A 279 -10.63 13.34 3.90
N PHE A 280 -9.48 13.84 3.41
CA PHE A 280 -9.47 14.62 2.17
C PHE A 280 -10.09 13.82 1.01
N PRO A 281 -10.95 14.39 0.15
CA PRO A 281 -11.36 15.80 0.03
C PRO A 281 -12.65 16.16 0.81
N LEU A 282 -13.22 15.25 1.60
CA LEU A 282 -14.42 15.52 2.41
C LEU A 282 -14.13 16.58 3.48
N MET A 283 -12.97 16.50 4.11
CA MET A 283 -12.43 17.51 5.02
C MET A 283 -11.26 18.19 4.35
N ARG A 284 -11.24 19.54 4.39
CA ARG A 284 -10.21 20.35 3.74
C ARG A 284 -9.57 21.30 4.74
N SER A 285 -8.33 21.71 4.46
CA SER A 285 -7.65 22.73 5.24
C SER A 285 -8.38 24.07 5.16
N LYS A 286 -8.41 24.79 6.28
CA LYS A 286 -8.89 26.17 6.32
C LYS A 286 -7.80 27.15 5.87
N ASP A 287 -6.54 26.73 5.89
CA ASP A 287 -5.40 27.54 5.47
C ASP A 287 -5.31 27.59 3.94
N PRO A 288 -5.44 28.76 3.30
CA PRO A 288 -5.30 28.91 1.84
C PRO A 288 -3.90 28.54 1.31
N ALA A 289 -2.87 28.57 2.16
CA ALA A 289 -1.51 28.17 1.79
C ALA A 289 -1.35 26.64 1.72
N SER A 290 -2.29 25.89 2.31
CA SER A 290 -2.25 24.44 2.28
C SER A 290 -2.68 23.87 0.93
N GLU A 291 -1.98 22.84 0.46
CA GLU A 291 -2.38 22.07 -0.71
C GLU A 291 -3.74 21.37 -0.53
N LEU A 292 -4.10 21.04 0.70
CA LEU A 292 -5.38 20.39 1.04
C LEU A 292 -6.53 21.39 1.21
N HIS A 293 -6.31 22.69 0.93
CA HIS A 293 -7.37 23.70 0.94
C HIS A 293 -8.36 23.52 -0.22
N SER A 294 -7.88 23.14 -1.42
CA SER A 294 -8.71 23.00 -2.63
C SER A 294 -8.51 21.63 -3.30
N ILE A 295 -9.58 21.11 -3.93
CA ILE A 295 -9.48 19.96 -4.83
C ILE A 295 -8.87 20.40 -6.17
N LYS A 296 -9.24 21.60 -6.66
CA LYS A 296 -8.70 22.15 -7.91
C LYS A 296 -7.21 22.44 -7.75
N THR A 297 -6.45 22.05 -8.75
CA THR A 297 -5.02 22.32 -8.85
C THR A 297 -4.79 23.51 -9.79
N LYS A 298 -3.77 24.32 -9.52
CA LYS A 298 -3.24 25.22 -10.56
C LYS A 298 -2.51 24.36 -11.59
N ASN A 299 -2.61 24.72 -12.87
CA ASN A 299 -2.20 23.87 -14.01
C ASN A 299 -0.68 23.61 -14.12
N ASP A 300 0.15 24.23 -13.28
CA ASP A 300 1.61 24.26 -13.45
C ASP A 300 2.36 23.49 -12.33
N TYR A 301 1.72 22.52 -11.70
CA TYR A 301 2.39 21.76 -10.64
C TYR A 301 3.09 20.52 -11.19
N ASP A 302 4.39 20.48 -10.99
CA ASP A 302 5.22 19.30 -11.14
C ASP A 302 5.52 18.73 -9.73
N PRO A 303 5.02 17.51 -9.38
CA PRO A 303 5.35 16.90 -8.09
C PRO A 303 6.85 16.74 -7.86
N SER A 304 7.65 16.69 -8.93
CA SER A 304 9.10 16.63 -8.82
C SER A 304 9.72 17.89 -8.23
N VAL A 305 9.02 19.03 -8.30
CA VAL A 305 9.48 20.31 -7.75
C VAL A 305 9.44 20.30 -6.21
N ASP A 306 8.48 19.60 -5.60
CA ASP A 306 8.40 19.45 -4.13
C ASP A 306 9.61 18.70 -3.54
N TYR A 307 10.44 18.12 -4.39
CA TYR A 307 11.63 17.36 -4.03
C TYR A 307 12.94 17.97 -4.55
N GLN A 308 12.90 19.17 -5.15
CA GLN A 308 14.05 19.76 -5.86
C GLN A 308 14.76 20.89 -5.10
N GLU A 309 14.27 21.37 -3.93
CA GLU A 309 14.96 22.42 -3.15
C GLU A 309 15.44 21.94 -1.80
#